data_bab5c4a44fd92dd90359f9c7202bf0ac
#
_entry.id   bab5c4a44fd92dd90359f9c7202bf0ac
#
_cell.length_a   1.000
_cell.length_b   1.000
_cell.length_c   1.000
_cell.angle_alpha   90.00
_cell.angle_beta   90.00
_cell.angle_gamma   90.00
#
_symmetry.space_group_name_H-M   'P 1'
#
loop_
_entity.id
_entity.type
_entity.pdbx_description
1 polymer ?
#
loop_
_entity_poly.entity_id
_entity_poly.type
_entity_poly.pdbx_seq_one_letter_code
_entity_poly.pdbx_strand_id
1 'polypeptide(L)'
;MDELGNLEPLGPEHDLSGFDCGKIALNGWLQKHALKNQGRNNTRTFVLAKIQPAGQTVVAFYSLVVATLAHEDAIQPLREGASPRNPIPAILLARLGVAKEYHGKGLGKALLKDALQRSLAISQQVGVRAVLVHAKADAVAFYVSQAGFAPSPTDPFHLILPIQDIAKALK
;
A
#
# COMPACT_ATOMS: atom_id res chain seq x y z
N MET A 1 -22.49 10.56 12.05
CA MET A 1 -21.39 10.27 11.09
C MET A 1 -20.07 10.39 11.83
N ASP A 2 -19.18 9.43 11.62
CA ASP A 2 -17.90 9.44 12.29
C ASP A 2 -16.96 10.48 11.71
N GLU A 3 -16.27 11.21 12.59
CA GLU A 3 -15.23 12.13 12.13
C GLU A 3 -13.92 11.35 11.93
N LEU A 4 -13.42 11.36 10.70
CA LEU A 4 -12.15 10.72 10.36
C LEU A 4 -11.06 11.78 10.23
N GLY A 5 -9.87 11.47 10.74
CA GLY A 5 -8.71 12.32 10.55
C GLY A 5 -8.12 12.19 9.16
N ASN A 6 -6.95 12.76 9.00
CA ASN A 6 -6.17 12.60 7.76
C ASN A 6 -5.35 11.30 7.82
N LEU A 7 -4.95 10.79 6.67
CA LEU A 7 -3.97 9.72 6.61
C LEU A 7 -2.64 10.25 7.15
N GLU A 8 -2.13 9.60 8.18
CA GLU A 8 -0.92 10.03 8.89
C GLU A 8 -0.06 8.84 9.30
N PRO A 9 1.22 9.06 9.55
CA PRO A 9 2.08 7.98 10.02
C PRO A 9 1.57 7.36 11.32
N LEU A 10 1.64 6.04 11.41
CA LEU A 10 1.27 5.32 12.64
C LEU A 10 2.17 5.75 13.80
N GLY A 11 1.56 6.05 14.92
CA GLY A 11 2.24 6.40 16.17
C GLY A 11 1.60 5.70 17.36
N PRO A 12 2.24 5.81 18.55
CA PRO A 12 1.73 5.13 19.75
C PRO A 12 0.37 5.64 20.25
N GLU A 13 -0.04 6.83 19.78
CA GLU A 13 -1.36 7.40 20.12
C GLU A 13 -2.52 6.70 19.44
N HIS A 14 -2.27 5.90 18.41
CA HIS A 14 -3.32 5.22 17.66
C HIS A 14 -3.78 3.93 18.34
N ASP A 15 -5.09 3.76 18.48
CA ASP A 15 -5.67 2.55 19.03
C ASP A 15 -5.92 1.53 17.91
N LEU A 16 -5.20 0.42 17.97
CA LEU A 16 -5.27 -0.68 17.00
C LEU A 16 -6.08 -1.86 17.51
N SER A 17 -6.47 -1.87 18.78
CA SER A 17 -6.94 -3.07 19.49
C SER A 17 -8.20 -3.69 18.90
N GLY A 18 -9.09 -2.88 18.37
CA GLY A 18 -10.38 -3.35 17.82
C GLY A 18 -10.38 -3.48 16.29
N PHE A 19 -9.26 -3.31 15.65
CA PHE A 19 -9.23 -3.31 14.18
C PHE A 19 -9.59 -4.69 13.61
N ASP A 20 -10.58 -4.72 12.72
CA ASP A 20 -10.98 -5.94 12.02
C ASP A 20 -11.40 -5.62 10.58
N CYS A 21 -10.54 -5.96 9.64
CA CYS A 21 -10.81 -5.77 8.21
C CYS A 21 -11.40 -7.01 7.53
N GLY A 22 -11.62 -8.08 8.30
CA GLY A 22 -12.09 -9.36 7.75
C GLY A 22 -10.98 -10.32 7.36
N LYS A 23 -9.72 -9.90 7.44
CA LYS A 23 -8.54 -10.73 7.14
C LYS A 23 -7.71 -10.88 8.41
N ILE A 24 -7.72 -12.07 8.99
CA ILE A 24 -7.06 -12.34 10.28
C ILE A 24 -5.57 -12.00 10.22
N ALA A 25 -4.89 -12.34 9.14
CA ALA A 25 -3.46 -12.07 8.99
C ALA A 25 -3.14 -10.57 8.98
N LEU A 26 -3.97 -9.77 8.31
CA LEU A 26 -3.80 -8.31 8.27
C LEU A 26 -4.09 -7.68 9.63
N ASN A 27 -5.18 -8.11 10.29
CA ASN A 27 -5.53 -7.65 11.62
C ASN A 27 -4.38 -7.90 12.60
N GLY A 28 -3.87 -9.14 12.59
CA GLY A 28 -2.79 -9.56 13.48
C GLY A 28 -1.50 -8.81 13.23
N TRP A 29 -1.15 -8.60 11.98
CA TRP A 29 0.06 -7.83 11.65
C TRP A 29 -0.05 -6.39 12.17
N LEU A 30 -1.17 -5.74 11.91
CA LEU A 30 -1.38 -4.36 12.36
C LEU A 30 -1.28 -4.25 13.87
N GLN A 31 -1.99 -5.13 14.58
CA GLN A 31 -2.08 -5.08 16.05
C GLN A 31 -0.78 -5.46 16.74
N LYS A 32 -0.02 -6.43 16.17
CA LYS A 32 1.13 -7.02 16.85
C LYS A 32 2.47 -6.53 16.35
N HIS A 33 2.56 -6.11 15.08
CA HIS A 33 3.85 -5.87 14.44
C HIS A 33 4.04 -4.47 13.86
N ALA A 34 2.96 -3.77 13.51
CA ALA A 34 3.08 -2.53 12.77
C ALA A 34 3.85 -1.45 13.53
N LEU A 35 3.50 -1.20 14.78
CA LEU A 35 4.15 -0.14 15.56
C LEU A 35 5.63 -0.44 15.82
N LYS A 36 5.96 -1.69 16.09
CA LYS A 36 7.34 -2.11 16.29
C LYS A 36 8.16 -1.95 15.02
N ASN A 37 7.61 -2.35 13.88
CA ASN A 37 8.27 -2.18 12.58
C ASN A 37 8.39 -0.72 12.19
N GLN A 38 7.41 0.10 12.57
CA GLN A 38 7.48 1.56 12.39
C GLN A 38 8.68 2.14 13.15
N GLY A 39 8.83 1.78 14.41
CA GLY A 39 9.93 2.26 15.25
C GLY A 39 11.30 1.81 14.77
N ARG A 40 11.38 0.64 14.15
CA ARG A 40 12.62 0.09 13.60
C ARG A 40 12.87 0.51 12.15
N ASN A 41 11.94 1.25 11.58
CA ASN A 41 11.99 1.69 10.19
C ASN A 41 12.06 0.54 9.16
N ASN A 42 11.52 -0.62 9.52
CA ASN A 42 11.40 -1.76 8.62
C ASN A 42 10.27 -1.57 7.62
N THR A 43 9.18 -0.94 8.06
CA THR A 43 8.04 -0.56 7.22
C THR A 43 7.56 0.81 7.63
N ARG A 44 6.92 1.52 6.70
CA ARG A 44 6.17 2.74 7.00
C ARG A 44 4.70 2.45 6.87
N THR A 45 3.99 2.56 7.97
CA THR A 45 2.54 2.37 8.03
C THR A 45 1.86 3.72 8.20
N PHE A 46 0.82 3.93 7.38
CA PHE A 46 -0.03 5.11 7.43
C PHE A 46 -1.43 4.68 7.81
N VAL A 47 -2.06 5.44 8.69
CA VAL A 47 -3.36 5.07 9.26
C VAL A 47 -4.37 6.19 9.07
N LEU A 48 -5.63 5.77 8.94
CA LEU A 48 -6.80 6.65 9.00
C LEU A 48 -7.52 6.29 10.29
N ALA A 49 -7.73 7.27 11.14
CA ALA A 49 -8.33 7.04 12.45
C ALA A 49 -9.63 7.81 12.61
N LYS A 50 -10.55 7.21 13.34
CA LYS A 50 -11.76 7.85 13.84
C LYS A 50 -11.38 8.68 15.06
N ILE A 51 -11.69 9.97 15.04
CA ILE A 51 -11.39 10.88 16.12
C ILE A 51 -12.52 10.83 17.15
N GLN A 52 -12.17 10.54 18.39
CA GLN A 52 -13.11 10.42 19.50
C GLN A 52 -12.52 11.13 20.72
N PRO A 53 -13.37 11.57 21.69
CA PRO A 53 -12.85 12.16 22.94
C PRO A 53 -11.87 11.25 23.69
N ALA A 54 -12.05 9.92 23.58
CA ALA A 54 -11.20 8.94 24.24
C ALA A 54 -9.95 8.56 23.47
N GLY A 55 -9.76 9.06 22.23
CA GLY A 55 -8.57 8.76 21.44
C GLY A 55 -8.83 8.60 19.96
N GLN A 56 -7.87 7.99 19.26
CA GLN A 56 -7.88 7.81 17.82
C GLN A 56 -7.93 6.32 17.49
N THR A 57 -9.09 5.83 17.08
CA THR A 57 -9.29 4.42 16.72
C THR A 57 -9.01 4.23 15.22
N VAL A 58 -8.06 3.38 14.90
CA VAL A 58 -7.69 3.12 13.49
C VAL A 58 -8.80 2.35 12.78
N VAL A 59 -9.21 2.86 11.62
CA VAL A 59 -10.25 2.26 10.77
C VAL A 59 -9.72 1.81 9.42
N ALA A 60 -8.52 2.24 9.03
CA ALA A 60 -7.90 1.84 7.78
C ALA A 60 -6.39 2.06 7.85
N PHE A 61 -5.64 1.29 7.09
CA PHE A 61 -4.18 1.44 7.04
C PHE A 61 -3.60 0.90 5.76
N TYR A 62 -2.38 1.35 5.44
CA TYR A 62 -1.54 0.69 4.46
C TYR A 62 -0.07 0.80 4.88
N SER A 63 0.78 -0.06 4.31
CA SER A 63 2.21 -0.09 4.62
C SER A 63 3.04 -0.08 3.35
N LEU A 64 4.12 0.70 3.36
CA LEU A 64 5.09 0.78 2.28
C LEU A 64 6.45 0.26 2.74
N VAL A 65 7.13 -0.44 1.82
CA VAL A 65 8.46 -1.00 2.03
C VAL A 65 9.27 -0.84 0.74
N VAL A 66 10.57 -0.64 0.87
CA VAL A 66 11.49 -0.69 -0.28
C VAL A 66 11.55 -2.12 -0.80
N ALA A 67 11.55 -2.27 -2.12
CA ALA A 67 11.58 -3.58 -2.77
C ALA A 67 12.40 -3.53 -4.04
N THR A 68 12.65 -4.71 -4.60
CA THR A 68 13.22 -4.85 -5.94
C THR A 68 12.36 -5.77 -6.76
N LEU A 69 12.40 -5.58 -8.08
CA LEU A 69 11.70 -6.40 -9.05
C LEU A 69 12.74 -7.02 -9.96
N ALA A 70 12.78 -8.35 -10.02
CA ALA A 70 13.69 -9.04 -10.94
C ALA A 70 13.29 -8.74 -12.38
N HIS A 71 14.28 -8.62 -13.27
CA HIS A 71 14.03 -8.32 -14.68
C HIS A 71 13.05 -9.29 -15.32
N GLU A 72 13.16 -10.57 -15.01
CA GLU A 72 12.29 -11.64 -15.54
C GLU A 72 10.84 -11.53 -15.09
N ASP A 73 10.58 -10.87 -13.93
CA ASP A 73 9.25 -10.68 -13.38
C ASP A 73 8.61 -9.36 -13.85
N ALA A 74 9.36 -8.54 -14.56
CA ALA A 74 8.93 -7.20 -14.95
C ALA A 74 8.11 -7.23 -16.24
N ILE A 75 7.18 -6.28 -16.34
CA ILE A 75 6.45 -6.02 -17.58
C ILE A 75 7.37 -5.27 -18.55
N GLN A 76 7.04 -5.35 -19.86
CA GLN A 76 7.88 -4.83 -20.94
C GLN A 76 8.34 -3.37 -20.73
N PRO A 77 7.47 -2.42 -20.35
CA PRO A 77 7.92 -1.03 -20.17
C PRO A 77 9.04 -0.85 -19.15
N LEU A 78 9.13 -1.75 -18.15
CA LEU A 78 10.17 -1.69 -17.12
C LEU A 78 11.44 -2.44 -17.54
N ARG A 79 11.33 -3.38 -18.46
CA ARG A 79 12.50 -4.07 -19.00
C ARG A 79 13.35 -3.14 -19.86
N GLU A 80 12.69 -2.21 -20.54
CA GLU A 80 13.38 -1.17 -21.30
C GLU A 80 14.14 -0.26 -20.33
N GLY A 81 15.40 0.01 -20.63
CA GLY A 81 16.26 0.83 -19.78
C GLY A 81 16.74 0.14 -18.52
N ALA A 82 16.51 -1.18 -18.37
CA ALA A 82 16.99 -1.98 -17.25
C ALA A 82 17.92 -3.07 -17.75
N SER A 83 19.02 -3.29 -17.01
CA SER A 83 19.92 -4.40 -17.30
C SER A 83 19.30 -5.70 -16.75
N PRO A 84 19.36 -6.82 -17.51
CA PRO A 84 18.91 -8.12 -16.98
C PRO A 84 19.64 -8.55 -15.72
N ARG A 85 20.79 -7.98 -15.43
CA ARG A 85 21.62 -8.33 -14.26
C ARG A 85 21.25 -7.56 -13.01
N ASN A 86 20.57 -6.42 -13.16
CA ASN A 86 20.29 -5.53 -12.04
C ASN A 86 18.81 -5.55 -11.72
N PRO A 87 18.45 -5.73 -10.42
CA PRO A 87 17.05 -5.63 -10.03
C PRO A 87 16.53 -4.22 -10.24
N ILE A 88 15.25 -4.13 -10.53
CA ILE A 88 14.56 -2.87 -10.75
C ILE A 88 14.12 -2.31 -9.40
N PRO A 89 14.49 -1.06 -9.04
CA PRO A 89 14.09 -0.50 -7.76
C PRO A 89 12.59 -0.21 -7.73
N ALA A 90 11.95 -0.56 -6.63
CA ALA A 90 10.49 -0.47 -6.48
C ALA A 90 10.09 -0.14 -5.06
N ILE A 91 8.83 0.23 -4.89
CA ILE A 91 8.16 0.34 -3.61
C ILE A 91 7.08 -0.73 -3.56
N LEU A 92 7.06 -1.52 -2.48
CA LEU A 92 6.02 -2.50 -2.25
C LEU A 92 4.95 -1.91 -1.35
N LEU A 93 3.72 -1.84 -1.88
CA LEU A 93 2.53 -1.62 -1.07
C LEU A 93 2.22 -2.97 -0.43
N ALA A 94 2.79 -3.18 0.74
CA ALA A 94 2.85 -4.50 1.36
C ALA A 94 1.51 -4.93 1.96
N ARG A 95 0.73 -3.96 2.46
CA ARG A 95 -0.55 -4.22 3.12
C ARG A 95 -1.49 -3.05 2.91
N LEU A 96 -2.78 -3.36 2.81
CA LEU A 96 -3.83 -2.37 2.75
C LEU A 96 -5.09 -3.00 3.33
N GLY A 97 -5.69 -2.39 4.35
CA GLY A 97 -6.87 -2.91 4.99
C GLY A 97 -7.81 -1.82 5.48
N VAL A 98 -9.12 -2.09 5.36
CA VAL A 98 -10.20 -1.20 5.83
C VAL A 98 -11.09 -1.99 6.77
N ALA A 99 -11.39 -1.42 7.95
CA ALA A 99 -12.28 -2.07 8.92
C ALA A 99 -13.64 -2.37 8.27
N LYS A 100 -14.24 -3.50 8.66
CA LYS A 100 -15.47 -4.02 8.03
C LYS A 100 -16.61 -3.01 8.03
N GLU A 101 -16.80 -2.28 9.13
CA GLU A 101 -17.88 -1.28 9.22
C GLU A 101 -17.69 -0.09 8.26
N TYR A 102 -16.51 0.05 7.68
CA TYR A 102 -16.21 1.11 6.71
C TYR A 102 -16.08 0.60 5.28
N HIS A 103 -16.38 -0.67 5.03
CA HIS A 103 -16.38 -1.21 3.67
C HIS A 103 -17.47 -0.54 2.82
N GLY A 104 -17.22 -0.43 1.52
CA GLY A 104 -18.19 0.15 0.58
C GLY A 104 -18.31 1.66 0.60
N LYS A 105 -17.42 2.35 1.34
CA LYS A 105 -17.45 3.82 1.48
C LYS A 105 -16.32 4.52 0.72
N GLY A 106 -15.56 3.79 -0.08
CA GLY A 106 -14.49 4.36 -0.89
C GLY A 106 -13.17 4.55 -0.15
N LEU A 107 -13.02 4.06 1.08
CA LEU A 107 -11.78 4.24 1.84
C LEU A 107 -10.60 3.48 1.24
N GLY A 108 -10.83 2.26 0.71
CA GLY A 108 -9.77 1.52 0.05
C GLY A 108 -9.18 2.28 -1.13
N LYS A 109 -10.04 2.89 -1.94
CA LYS A 109 -9.62 3.73 -3.06
C LYS A 109 -8.83 4.94 -2.58
N ALA A 110 -9.27 5.58 -1.51
CA ALA A 110 -8.59 6.75 -0.93
C ALA A 110 -7.20 6.37 -0.40
N LEU A 111 -7.09 5.21 0.25
CA LEU A 111 -5.80 4.68 0.73
C LEU A 111 -4.85 4.42 -0.44
N LEU A 112 -5.34 3.77 -1.48
CA LEU A 112 -4.52 3.47 -2.66
C LEU A 112 -4.03 4.76 -3.31
N LYS A 113 -4.91 5.75 -3.46
CA LYS A 113 -4.53 7.05 -4.01
C LYS A 113 -3.43 7.70 -3.18
N ASP A 114 -3.55 7.70 -1.86
CA ASP A 114 -2.55 8.28 -0.97
C ASP A 114 -1.21 7.54 -1.09
N ALA A 115 -1.24 6.20 -1.14
CA ALA A 115 -0.04 5.39 -1.30
C ALA A 115 0.67 5.70 -2.62
N LEU A 116 -0.07 5.86 -3.71
CA LEU A 116 0.49 6.19 -5.01
C LEU A 116 1.06 7.61 -5.05
N GLN A 117 0.39 8.57 -4.43
CA GLN A 117 0.89 9.94 -4.33
C GLN A 117 2.20 9.99 -3.55
N ARG A 118 2.29 9.25 -2.42
CA ARG A 118 3.52 9.16 -1.63
C ARG A 118 4.64 8.49 -2.41
N SER A 119 4.32 7.42 -3.12
CA SER A 119 5.31 6.70 -3.94
C SER A 119 5.87 7.58 -5.05
N LEU A 120 5.01 8.37 -5.70
CA LEU A 120 5.44 9.32 -6.72
C LEU A 120 6.39 10.38 -6.12
N ALA A 121 6.06 10.91 -4.96
CA ALA A 121 6.91 11.89 -4.27
C ALA A 121 8.26 11.27 -3.88
N ILE A 122 8.27 10.03 -3.39
CA ILE A 122 9.50 9.31 -3.05
C ILE A 122 10.37 9.12 -4.29
N SER A 123 9.77 8.83 -5.44
CA SER A 123 10.50 8.62 -6.69
C SER A 123 11.27 9.85 -7.16
N GLN A 124 10.92 11.02 -6.67
CA GLN A 124 11.63 12.27 -6.97
C GLN A 124 12.82 12.50 -6.05
N GLN A 125 12.95 11.71 -5.00
CA GLN A 125 14.03 11.79 -4.02
C GLN A 125 15.05 10.67 -4.18
N VAL A 126 14.58 9.49 -4.53
CA VAL A 126 15.42 8.29 -4.74
C VAL A 126 14.92 7.54 -5.97
N GLY A 127 15.81 6.73 -6.56
CA GLY A 127 15.46 5.95 -7.75
C GLY A 127 14.43 4.89 -7.44
N VAL A 128 13.23 5.02 -8.02
CA VAL A 128 12.13 4.06 -7.93
C VAL A 128 11.43 4.05 -9.27
N ARG A 129 11.21 2.86 -9.83
CA ARG A 129 10.61 2.73 -11.16
C ARG A 129 9.18 2.18 -11.14
N ALA A 130 8.76 1.54 -10.05
CA ALA A 130 7.45 0.91 -9.98
C ALA A 130 6.93 0.80 -8.55
N VAL A 131 5.60 0.71 -8.44
CA VAL A 131 4.92 0.26 -7.23
C VAL A 131 4.47 -1.17 -7.45
N LEU A 132 4.73 -2.04 -6.48
CA LEU A 132 4.38 -3.45 -6.52
C LEU A 132 3.30 -3.76 -5.48
N VAL A 133 2.43 -4.72 -5.79
CA VAL A 133 1.47 -5.29 -4.85
C VAL A 133 1.49 -6.80 -4.99
N HIS A 134 1.63 -7.52 -3.89
CA HIS A 134 1.41 -8.98 -3.85
C HIS A 134 -0.03 -9.19 -3.41
N ALA A 135 -0.95 -9.28 -4.36
CA ALA A 135 -2.38 -9.30 -4.09
C ALA A 135 -2.88 -10.71 -3.78
N LYS A 136 -3.87 -10.80 -2.89
CA LYS A 136 -4.67 -12.02 -2.78
C LYS A 136 -5.61 -12.09 -3.98
N ALA A 137 -6.07 -13.30 -4.32
CA ALA A 137 -6.91 -13.50 -5.51
C ALA A 137 -8.14 -12.58 -5.52
N ASP A 138 -8.76 -12.36 -4.36
CA ASP A 138 -9.95 -11.52 -4.22
C ASP A 138 -9.66 -10.02 -4.29
N ALA A 139 -8.40 -9.62 -4.28
CA ALA A 139 -8.00 -8.22 -4.33
C ALA A 139 -7.45 -7.77 -5.69
N VAL A 140 -7.13 -8.70 -6.59
CA VAL A 140 -6.52 -8.38 -7.88
C VAL A 140 -7.38 -7.39 -8.67
N ALA A 141 -8.70 -7.65 -8.76
CA ALA A 141 -9.61 -6.80 -9.54
C ALA A 141 -9.63 -5.36 -9.02
N PHE A 142 -9.52 -5.17 -7.71
CA PHE A 142 -9.48 -3.84 -7.10
C PHE A 142 -8.29 -3.03 -7.61
N TYR A 143 -7.09 -3.60 -7.55
CA TYR A 143 -5.89 -2.87 -7.99
C TYR A 143 -5.88 -2.62 -9.50
N VAL A 144 -6.32 -3.60 -10.28
CA VAL A 144 -6.37 -3.46 -11.74
C VAL A 144 -7.38 -2.38 -12.14
N SER A 145 -8.59 -2.41 -11.58
CA SER A 145 -9.65 -1.47 -11.96
C SER A 145 -9.42 -0.07 -11.41
N GLN A 146 -8.87 0.05 -10.20
CA GLN A 146 -8.70 1.37 -9.56
C GLN A 146 -7.46 2.13 -10.03
N ALA A 147 -6.39 1.44 -10.41
CA ALA A 147 -5.13 2.11 -10.72
C ALA A 147 -4.42 1.60 -11.98
N GLY A 148 -4.93 0.57 -12.62
CA GLY A 148 -4.32 0.05 -13.85
C GLY A 148 -3.07 -0.79 -13.61
N PHE A 149 -2.94 -1.39 -12.43
CA PHE A 149 -1.86 -2.36 -12.20
C PHE A 149 -1.93 -3.49 -13.22
N ALA A 150 -0.77 -3.97 -13.65
CA ALA A 150 -0.65 -5.09 -14.57
C ALA A 150 0.00 -6.28 -13.88
N PRO A 151 -0.44 -7.51 -14.17
CA PRO A 151 0.18 -8.68 -13.57
C PRO A 151 1.60 -8.91 -14.09
N SER A 152 2.47 -9.43 -13.22
CA SER A 152 3.78 -9.92 -13.62
C SER A 152 3.63 -11.09 -14.59
N PRO A 153 4.51 -11.22 -15.59
CA PRO A 153 4.47 -12.36 -16.51
C PRO A 153 4.74 -13.70 -15.83
N THR A 154 5.34 -13.69 -14.64
CA THR A 154 5.69 -14.92 -13.90
C THR A 154 4.73 -15.24 -12.76
N ASP A 155 3.87 -14.28 -12.35
CA ASP A 155 2.91 -14.51 -11.29
C ASP A 155 1.71 -13.57 -11.44
N PRO A 156 0.49 -14.10 -11.68
CA PRO A 156 -0.69 -13.26 -11.90
C PRO A 156 -1.15 -12.48 -10.66
N PHE A 157 -0.66 -12.83 -9.47
CA PHE A 157 -1.00 -12.14 -8.23
C PHE A 157 0.02 -11.08 -7.81
N HIS A 158 1.15 -11.01 -8.50
CA HIS A 158 2.13 -9.93 -8.33
C HIS A 158 1.80 -8.85 -9.35
N LEU A 159 1.36 -7.69 -8.84
CA LEU A 159 0.86 -6.61 -9.67
C LEU A 159 1.88 -5.48 -9.69
N ILE A 160 2.00 -4.82 -10.84
CA ILE A 160 3.04 -3.84 -11.12
C ILE A 160 2.40 -2.59 -11.70
N LEU A 161 2.77 -1.43 -11.17
CA LEU A 161 2.39 -0.13 -11.73
C LEU A 161 3.66 0.70 -11.91
N PRO A 162 4.08 0.98 -13.15
CA PRO A 162 5.22 1.87 -13.37
C PRO A 162 4.98 3.26 -12.81
N ILE A 163 6.01 3.89 -12.27
CA ILE A 163 5.90 5.25 -11.70
C ILE A 163 5.35 6.23 -12.74
N GLN A 164 5.78 6.09 -13.99
CA GLN A 164 5.32 6.97 -15.07
C GLN A 164 3.82 6.91 -15.33
N ASP A 165 3.16 5.84 -14.90
CA ASP A 165 1.71 5.65 -15.11
C ASP A 165 0.87 6.11 -13.91
N ILE A 166 1.51 6.53 -12.81
CA ILE A 166 0.78 6.92 -11.60
C ILE A 166 -0.09 8.16 -11.85
N ALA A 167 0.40 9.12 -12.61
CA ALA A 167 -0.35 10.34 -12.89
C ALA A 167 -1.71 10.03 -13.54
N LYS A 168 -1.75 9.02 -14.42
CA LYS A 168 -3.01 8.55 -15.04
C LYS A 168 -3.92 7.88 -14.02
N ALA A 169 -3.34 7.11 -13.10
CA ALA A 169 -4.08 6.40 -12.07
C ALA A 169 -4.73 7.34 -11.05
N LEU A 170 -4.17 8.54 -10.88
CA LEU A 170 -4.65 9.53 -9.92
C LEU A 170 -5.75 10.46 -10.47
N LYS A 171 -6.06 10.37 -11.74
CA LYS A 171 -7.12 11.19 -12.36
C LYS A 171 -8.52 10.69 -12.03
#